data_e2d452583607a0bdd19dbb9fe91b2756
#
_entry.id   e2d452583607a0bdd19dbb9fe91b2756
#
_cell.length_a   1.000
_cell.length_b   1.000
_cell.length_c   1.000
_cell.angle_alpha   90.00
_cell.angle_beta   90.00
_cell.angle_gamma   90.00
#
_symmetry.space_group_name_H-M   'P 1'
#
loop_
_entity.id
_entity.type
_entity.pdbx_description
1 polymer ?
#
loop_
_entity_poly.entity_id
_entity_poly.type
_entity_poly.pdbx_seq_one_letter_code
_entity_poly.pdbx_strand_id
1 'polypeptide(L)'
;MKRLISLFVLLIVMLCNVGAQDKDWNDDIISFITKMYEDKLYQNYGFLQKHCTAELLKKLQNAYPYDTDGVAYATWLFISGQQDSKPGTNGKSCMLEVKADKDNWYIYRAIDMGWEFTKRIKVSAKDGKIVISNICPVED
;
A
#
# COMPACT_ATOMS: atom_id res chain seq x y z
N MET A 1 -16.54 11.68 -53.63
CA MET A 1 -17.15 11.53 -52.31
C MET A 1 -16.62 10.34 -51.47
N LYS A 2 -16.43 9.17 -52.05
CA LYS A 2 -15.93 8.00 -51.29
C LYS A 2 -14.52 8.18 -50.68
N ARG A 3 -13.64 8.94 -51.32
CA ARG A 3 -12.27 9.21 -50.81
C ARG A 3 -12.23 10.20 -49.63
N LEU A 4 -13.15 11.14 -49.54
CA LEU A 4 -13.24 12.12 -48.44
C LEU A 4 -13.78 11.46 -47.17
N ILE A 5 -14.70 10.54 -47.30
CA ILE A 5 -15.26 9.80 -46.15
C ILE A 5 -14.21 8.89 -45.53
N SER A 6 -13.36 8.25 -46.35
CA SER A 6 -12.26 7.39 -45.87
C SER A 6 -11.20 8.19 -45.08
N LEU A 7 -10.91 9.44 -45.52
CA LEU A 7 -9.95 10.29 -44.79
C LEU A 7 -10.51 10.77 -43.46
N PHE A 8 -11.81 11.03 -43.37
CA PHE A 8 -12.47 11.49 -42.15
C PHE A 8 -12.55 10.36 -41.09
N VAL A 9 -12.82 9.14 -41.53
CA VAL A 9 -12.81 7.95 -40.66
C VAL A 9 -11.40 7.65 -40.12
N LEU A 10 -10.38 7.83 -40.96
CA LEU A 10 -8.99 7.64 -40.52
C LEU A 10 -8.56 8.71 -39.52
N LEU A 11 -9.03 9.95 -39.68
CA LEU A 11 -8.76 11.04 -38.72
C LEU A 11 -9.44 10.84 -37.38
N ILE A 12 -10.66 10.30 -37.35
CA ILE A 12 -11.39 9.99 -36.11
C ILE A 12 -10.72 8.83 -35.37
N VAL A 13 -10.22 7.81 -36.07
CA VAL A 13 -9.49 6.71 -35.47
C VAL A 13 -8.14 7.17 -34.90
N MET A 14 -7.47 8.14 -35.52
CA MET A 14 -6.25 8.74 -34.95
C MET A 14 -6.52 9.63 -33.73
N LEU A 15 -7.67 10.28 -33.64
CA LEU A 15 -8.06 11.09 -32.47
C LEU A 15 -8.48 10.22 -31.26
N CYS A 16 -8.92 8.98 -31.51
CA CYS A 16 -9.25 8.03 -30.43
C CYS A 16 -8.00 7.33 -29.83
N ASN A 17 -6.85 7.47 -30.47
CA ASN A 17 -5.55 6.96 -29.99
C ASN A 17 -4.67 8.01 -29.30
N VAL A 18 -5.23 9.14 -28.86
CA VAL A 18 -4.60 9.96 -27.83
C VAL A 18 -4.71 9.14 -26.55
N GLY A 19 -3.69 8.31 -26.31
CA GLY A 19 -3.64 7.35 -25.23
C GLY A 19 -4.07 8.01 -23.93
N ALA A 20 -4.99 7.37 -23.23
CA ALA A 20 -5.17 7.63 -21.83
C ALA A 20 -3.77 7.55 -21.22
N GLN A 21 -3.21 8.69 -20.82
CA GLN A 21 -1.94 8.76 -20.14
C GLN A 21 -2.10 7.88 -18.90
N ASP A 22 -1.34 6.78 -18.81
CA ASP A 22 -1.38 5.91 -17.64
C ASP A 22 -1.15 6.80 -16.43
N LYS A 23 -2.13 6.86 -15.54
CA LYS A 23 -2.06 7.68 -14.34
C LYS A 23 -0.85 7.22 -13.53
N ASP A 24 0.05 8.13 -13.21
CA ASP A 24 1.09 7.88 -12.21
C ASP A 24 0.43 7.82 -10.83
N TRP A 25 0.41 6.63 -10.25
CA TRP A 25 -0.18 6.36 -8.95
C TRP A 25 0.78 6.59 -7.78
N ASN A 26 2.01 7.00 -8.03
CA ASN A 26 3.04 7.06 -7.01
C ASN A 26 2.65 7.94 -5.82
N ASP A 27 2.20 9.17 -6.07
CA ASP A 27 1.79 10.10 -5.01
C ASP A 27 0.53 9.61 -4.25
N ASP A 28 -0.41 8.99 -4.96
CA ASP A 28 -1.60 8.41 -4.33
C ASP A 28 -1.23 7.24 -3.41
N ILE A 29 -0.27 6.40 -3.81
CA ILE A 29 0.20 5.27 -3.00
C ILE A 29 0.99 5.77 -1.79
N ILE A 30 1.85 6.77 -1.95
CA ILE A 30 2.57 7.40 -0.83
C ILE A 30 1.58 7.96 0.20
N SER A 31 0.57 8.70 -0.26
CA SER A 31 -0.50 9.23 0.60
C SER A 31 -1.30 8.12 1.27
N PHE A 32 -1.59 7.03 0.54
CA PHE A 32 -2.29 5.87 1.07
C PHE A 32 -1.50 5.18 2.20
N ILE A 33 -0.20 4.94 2.01
CA ILE A 33 0.67 4.32 3.03
C ILE A 33 0.77 5.23 4.26
N THR A 34 0.97 6.53 4.06
CA THR A 34 1.02 7.52 5.14
C THR A 34 -0.26 7.49 5.97
N LYS A 35 -1.41 7.58 5.31
CA LYS A 35 -2.71 7.56 5.97
C LYS A 35 -3.01 6.22 6.64
N MET A 36 -2.67 5.10 5.99
CA MET A 36 -2.82 3.77 6.59
C MET A 36 -2.12 3.69 7.95
N TYR A 37 -0.93 4.26 8.07
CA TYR A 37 -0.17 4.25 9.30
C TYR A 37 -0.69 5.28 10.32
N GLU A 38 -0.85 6.54 9.94
CA GLU A 38 -1.23 7.62 10.85
C GLU A 38 -2.64 7.45 11.42
N ASP A 39 -3.58 7.00 10.61
CA ASP A 39 -4.97 6.71 11.03
C ASP A 39 -5.12 5.28 11.61
N LYS A 40 -4.03 4.52 11.76
CA LYS A 40 -4.00 3.14 12.26
C LYS A 40 -4.94 2.19 11.51
N LEU A 41 -5.13 2.41 10.21
CA LEU A 41 -6.04 1.60 9.40
C LEU A 41 -5.57 0.14 9.28
N TYR A 42 -4.29 -0.13 9.46
CA TYR A 42 -3.74 -1.49 9.52
C TYR A 42 -4.32 -2.33 10.68
N GLN A 43 -4.93 -1.71 11.69
CA GLN A 43 -5.63 -2.40 12.78
C GLN A 43 -7.10 -2.72 12.45
N ASN A 44 -7.62 -2.19 11.35
CA ASN A 44 -8.99 -2.42 10.93
C ASN A 44 -9.06 -3.62 9.97
N TYR A 45 -9.68 -4.70 10.41
CA TYR A 45 -9.79 -5.93 9.62
C TYR A 45 -10.55 -5.73 8.31
N GLY A 46 -11.59 -4.92 8.31
CA GLY A 46 -12.32 -4.56 7.08
C GLY A 46 -11.47 -3.80 6.07
N PHE A 47 -10.60 -2.90 6.54
CA PHE A 47 -9.61 -2.24 5.70
C PHE A 47 -8.62 -3.23 5.09
N LEU A 48 -8.07 -4.13 5.90
CA LEU A 48 -7.14 -5.16 5.43
C LEU A 48 -7.81 -6.08 4.40
N GLN A 49 -9.02 -6.54 4.67
CA GLN A 49 -9.78 -7.38 3.74
C GLN A 49 -10.07 -6.68 2.42
N LYS A 50 -10.29 -5.36 2.44
CA LYS A 50 -10.55 -4.55 1.25
C LYS A 50 -9.29 -4.29 0.42
N HIS A 51 -8.15 -4.08 1.07
CA HIS A 51 -6.93 -3.58 0.42
C HIS A 51 -5.80 -4.60 0.31
N CYS A 52 -5.81 -5.69 1.06
CA CYS A 52 -4.81 -6.73 0.97
C CYS A 52 -5.22 -7.84 -0.01
N THR A 53 -4.22 -8.42 -0.70
CA THR A 53 -4.45 -9.64 -1.47
C THR A 53 -4.81 -10.81 -0.54
N ALA A 54 -5.53 -11.81 -1.06
CA ALA A 54 -5.87 -13.03 -0.31
C ALA A 54 -4.61 -13.75 0.22
N GLU A 55 -3.52 -13.73 -0.55
CA GLU A 55 -2.24 -14.30 -0.16
C GLU A 55 -1.62 -13.56 1.03
N LEU A 56 -1.62 -12.22 1.01
CA LEU A 56 -1.14 -11.43 2.15
C LEU A 56 -2.01 -11.65 3.39
N LEU A 57 -3.34 -11.66 3.24
CA LEU A 57 -4.23 -11.94 4.38
C LEU A 57 -3.93 -13.29 5.00
N LYS A 58 -3.69 -14.33 4.20
CA LYS A 58 -3.31 -15.65 4.69
C LYS A 58 -1.95 -15.62 5.40
N LYS A 59 -0.98 -14.88 4.88
CA LYS A 59 0.32 -14.66 5.56
C LYS A 59 0.13 -14.02 6.94
N LEU A 60 -0.72 -12.98 7.03
CA LEU A 60 -1.01 -12.29 8.29
C LEU A 60 -1.75 -13.20 9.29
N GLN A 61 -2.67 -14.03 8.83
CA GLN A 61 -3.36 -15.03 9.67
C GLN A 61 -2.38 -16.08 10.19
N ASN A 62 -1.54 -16.63 9.32
CA ASN A 62 -0.55 -17.66 9.71
C ASN A 62 0.51 -17.12 10.68
N ALA A 63 0.80 -15.82 10.63
CA ALA A 63 1.73 -15.18 11.56
C ALA A 63 1.09 -14.84 12.92
N TYR A 64 -0.22 -15.00 13.07
CA TYR A 64 -0.92 -14.79 14.34
C TYR A 64 -0.82 -16.06 15.20
N PRO A 65 -0.08 -16.05 16.33
CA PRO A 65 0.25 -17.26 17.07
C PRO A 65 -0.87 -17.75 18.02
N TYR A 66 -1.98 -17.00 18.09
CA TYR A 66 -3.07 -17.33 19.00
C TYR A 66 -4.12 -18.17 18.29
N ASP A 67 -4.73 -19.08 19.04
CA ASP A 67 -5.85 -19.87 18.52
C ASP A 67 -7.06 -18.98 18.32
N THR A 68 -7.42 -18.81 17.06
CA THR A 68 -8.57 -18.03 16.60
C THR A 68 -9.21 -18.73 15.43
N ASP A 69 -10.47 -18.44 15.15
CA ASP A 69 -11.24 -19.01 14.02
C ASP A 69 -10.71 -18.57 12.63
N GLY A 70 -9.43 -18.25 12.52
CA GLY A 70 -8.78 -17.85 11.27
C GLY A 70 -9.16 -16.46 10.77
N VAL A 71 -9.71 -15.61 11.62
CA VAL A 71 -10.12 -14.24 11.28
C VAL A 71 -9.19 -13.16 11.85
N ALA A 72 -8.21 -13.53 12.65
CA ALA A 72 -7.26 -12.58 13.23
C ALA A 72 -6.04 -12.41 12.34
N TYR A 73 -5.51 -11.18 12.32
CA TYR A 73 -4.36 -10.80 11.51
C TYR A 73 -3.22 -10.29 12.40
N ALA A 74 -1.99 -10.66 12.06
CA ALA A 74 -0.77 -10.17 12.69
C ALA A 74 -0.50 -8.70 12.28
N THR A 75 -1.28 -7.78 12.80
CA THR A 75 -1.22 -6.35 12.46
C THR A 75 0.07 -5.68 12.88
N TRP A 76 0.77 -6.24 13.88
CA TRP A 76 2.10 -5.77 14.29
C TRP A 76 3.18 -5.88 13.21
N LEU A 77 2.94 -6.64 12.14
CA LEU A 77 3.87 -6.69 11.01
C LEU A 77 3.97 -5.36 10.26
N PHE A 78 2.96 -4.49 10.42
CA PHE A 78 2.95 -3.14 9.83
C PHE A 78 3.69 -2.08 10.67
N ILE A 79 4.05 -2.40 11.91
CA ILE A 79 4.64 -1.47 12.89
C ILE A 79 5.96 -2.01 13.46
N SER A 80 6.47 -1.38 14.51
CA SER A 80 7.73 -1.77 15.16
C SER A 80 7.72 -3.20 15.73
N GLY A 81 6.53 -3.69 16.12
CA GLY A 81 6.37 -4.95 16.83
C GLY A 81 6.72 -4.85 18.32
N GLN A 82 7.06 -3.67 18.82
CA GLN A 82 7.27 -3.44 20.26
C GLN A 82 5.95 -3.38 21.00
N GLN A 83 5.91 -3.90 22.22
CA GLN A 83 4.69 -3.93 23.05
C GLN A 83 4.60 -2.71 23.96
N ASP A 84 5.74 -2.16 24.35
CA ASP A 84 5.82 -1.05 25.30
C ASP A 84 6.43 0.20 24.66
N SER A 85 6.08 1.35 25.19
CA SER A 85 6.68 2.62 24.80
C SER A 85 8.16 2.65 25.13
N LYS A 86 8.95 3.26 24.24
CA LYS A 86 10.37 3.43 24.44
C LYS A 86 10.64 4.29 25.69
N PRO A 87 11.45 3.82 26.65
CA PRO A 87 11.81 4.61 27.83
C PRO A 87 12.41 5.98 27.46
N GLY A 88 12.02 7.02 28.20
CA GLY A 88 12.49 8.38 27.96
C GLY A 88 11.84 9.09 26.76
N THR A 89 10.81 8.50 26.14
CA THR A 89 9.98 9.12 25.11
C THR A 89 8.54 9.31 25.59
N ASN A 90 7.77 10.17 24.91
CA ASN A 90 6.34 10.32 25.18
C ASN A 90 5.47 9.23 24.53
N GLY A 91 6.07 8.16 24.03
CA GLY A 91 5.36 7.11 23.32
C GLY A 91 4.72 7.58 22.00
N LYS A 92 5.23 8.67 21.41
CA LYS A 92 4.70 9.27 20.17
C LYS A 92 4.83 8.32 19.00
N SER A 93 3.80 8.27 18.16
CA SER A 93 3.81 7.58 16.88
C SER A 93 3.59 8.56 15.75
N CYS A 94 4.39 8.49 14.69
CA CYS A 94 4.23 9.30 13.50
C CYS A 94 4.97 8.70 12.29
N MET A 95 4.47 9.00 11.09
CA MET A 95 5.20 8.74 9.86
C MET A 95 6.37 9.72 9.73
N LEU A 96 7.54 9.21 9.32
CA LEU A 96 8.71 10.04 9.02
C LEU A 96 8.91 10.19 7.53
N GLU A 97 8.80 9.10 6.78
CA GLU A 97 9.10 9.09 5.35
C GLU A 97 8.44 7.90 4.65
N VAL A 98 8.00 8.11 3.42
CA VAL A 98 7.62 7.06 2.47
C VAL A 98 8.33 7.32 1.16
N LYS A 99 9.02 6.31 0.64
CA LYS A 99 9.74 6.37 -0.64
C LYS A 99 9.29 5.25 -1.56
N ALA A 100 9.14 5.57 -2.85
CA ALA A 100 9.04 4.54 -3.88
C ALA A 100 10.39 3.80 -4.03
N ASP A 101 10.29 2.50 -4.21
CA ASP A 101 11.38 1.61 -4.60
C ASP A 101 10.97 0.91 -5.92
N LYS A 102 11.82 0.06 -6.46
CA LYS A 102 11.53 -0.68 -7.70
C LYS A 102 10.42 -1.72 -7.52
N ASP A 103 9.78 -2.11 -8.62
CA ASP A 103 8.82 -3.22 -8.69
C ASP A 103 7.60 -3.08 -7.76
N ASN A 104 7.06 -1.87 -7.65
CA ASN A 104 5.92 -1.53 -6.78
C ASN A 104 6.20 -1.71 -5.28
N TRP A 105 7.46 -1.80 -4.88
CA TRP A 105 7.84 -1.72 -3.49
C TRP A 105 7.95 -0.26 -3.05
N TYR A 106 7.59 -0.02 -1.80
CA TYR A 106 7.75 1.23 -1.09
C TYR A 106 8.46 0.94 0.23
N ILE A 107 9.29 1.87 0.66
CA ILE A 107 9.94 1.82 1.96
C ILE A 107 9.31 2.92 2.80
N TYR A 108 8.80 2.59 3.97
CA TYR A 108 8.36 3.59 4.93
C TYR A 108 9.11 3.47 6.24
N ARG A 109 9.45 4.63 6.78
CA ARG A 109 10.12 4.81 8.06
C ARG A 109 9.20 5.59 8.98
N ALA A 110 8.98 5.10 10.17
CA ALA A 110 8.05 5.69 11.12
C ALA A 110 8.53 5.51 12.55
N ILE A 111 7.88 6.20 13.47
CA ILE A 111 8.06 6.01 14.91
C ILE A 111 6.77 5.41 15.44
N ASP A 112 6.87 4.31 16.17
CA ASP A 112 5.78 3.64 16.85
C ASP A 112 6.09 3.56 18.34
N MET A 113 5.26 4.20 19.17
CA MET A 113 5.47 4.30 20.62
C MET A 113 6.90 4.72 21.01
N GLY A 114 7.51 5.63 20.26
CA GLY A 114 8.87 6.10 20.45
C GLY A 114 9.96 5.25 19.79
N TRP A 115 9.63 4.08 19.24
CA TRP A 115 10.57 3.21 18.53
C TRP A 115 10.56 3.52 17.04
N GLU A 116 11.71 3.88 16.49
CA GLU A 116 11.86 4.03 15.05
C GLU A 116 11.98 2.66 14.38
N PHE A 117 11.31 2.51 13.24
CA PHE A 117 11.34 1.28 12.45
C PHE A 117 11.23 1.57 10.95
N THR A 118 11.65 0.62 10.14
CA THR A 118 11.55 0.66 8.69
C THR A 118 10.91 -0.62 8.17
N LYS A 119 9.99 -0.49 7.23
CA LYS A 119 9.33 -1.62 6.55
C LYS A 119 9.37 -1.41 5.05
N ARG A 120 9.35 -2.52 4.33
CA ARG A 120 9.03 -2.56 2.90
C ARG A 120 7.62 -3.07 2.71
N ILE A 121 6.86 -2.38 1.89
CA ILE A 121 5.48 -2.74 1.55
C ILE A 121 5.32 -2.75 0.04
N LYS A 122 4.73 -3.81 -0.50
CA LYS A 122 4.45 -3.90 -1.93
C LYS A 122 3.02 -3.48 -2.19
N VAL A 123 2.87 -2.38 -2.93
CA VAL A 123 1.58 -1.73 -3.18
C VAL A 123 1.47 -1.42 -4.66
N SER A 124 0.34 -1.74 -5.24
CA SER A 124 0.02 -1.42 -6.62
C SER A 124 -1.37 -0.81 -6.74
N ALA A 125 -1.61 -0.10 -7.83
CA ALA A 125 -2.94 0.37 -8.19
C ALA A 125 -3.43 -0.44 -9.40
N LYS A 126 -4.63 -0.99 -9.28
CA LYS A 126 -5.30 -1.74 -10.34
C LYS A 126 -6.78 -1.36 -10.36
N ASP A 127 -7.28 -1.00 -11.54
CA ASP A 127 -8.70 -0.63 -11.76
C ASP A 127 -9.20 0.43 -10.77
N GLY A 128 -8.37 1.46 -10.49
CA GLY A 128 -8.69 2.52 -9.54
C GLY A 128 -8.62 2.11 -8.06
N LYS A 129 -8.17 0.91 -7.76
CA LYS A 129 -7.98 0.38 -6.41
C LYS A 129 -6.50 0.28 -6.04
N ILE A 130 -6.17 0.69 -4.82
CA ILE A 130 -4.85 0.45 -4.23
C ILE A 130 -4.89 -0.88 -3.47
N VAL A 131 -3.92 -1.75 -3.79
CA VAL A 131 -3.83 -3.12 -3.27
C VAL A 131 -2.46 -3.36 -2.65
N ILE A 132 -2.43 -3.87 -1.43
CA ILE A 132 -1.24 -4.31 -0.73
C ILE A 132 -1.05 -5.80 -0.99
N SER A 133 0.10 -6.19 -1.53
CA SER A 133 0.39 -7.59 -1.86
C SER A 133 1.47 -8.23 -0.99
N ASN A 134 2.28 -7.44 -0.32
CA ASN A 134 3.28 -7.96 0.61
C ASN A 134 3.74 -6.89 1.62
N ILE A 135 4.29 -7.35 2.74
CA ILE A 135 4.97 -6.53 3.74
C ILE A 135 6.10 -7.35 4.37
N CYS A 136 7.24 -6.72 4.59
CA CYS A 136 8.39 -7.32 5.23
C CYS A 136 9.24 -6.26 5.96
N PRO A 137 10.05 -6.65 6.96
CA PRO A 137 11.08 -5.78 7.49
C PRO A 137 12.10 -5.44 6.39
N VAL A 138 12.80 -4.33 6.54
CA VAL A 138 14.02 -4.07 5.77
C VAL A 138 15.14 -4.83 6.47
N GLU A 139 15.77 -5.74 5.75
CA GLU A 139 16.98 -6.39 6.24
C GLU A 139 18.13 -5.38 6.17
N ASP A 140 18.84 -5.20 7.28
CA ASP A 140 20.04 -4.34 7.40
C ASP A 140 21.22 -4.93 6.62
#